data_9d3ab110f69bdd2da2180ce094657406
#
_entry.id   9d3ab110f69bdd2da2180ce094657406
#
_cell.length_a   1.000
_cell.length_b   1.000
_cell.length_c   1.000
_cell.angle_alpha   90.00
_cell.angle_beta   90.00
_cell.angle_gamma   90.00
#
_symmetry.space_group_name_H-M   'P 1'
#
loop_
_entity.id
_entity.type
_entity.pdbx_description
1 polymer ?
#
loop_
_entity_poly.entity_id
_entity_poly.type
_entity_poly.pdbx_seq_one_letter_code
_entity_poly.pdbx_strand_id
1 'polypeptide(L)'
;MLSKKQARQSKRFDHQKNSSTMSKSLCTGIVAIVSAAALIFSSCTVVRQGEFAVKRKFGKYSDEVYTSGLRGFNPFTTTVIKVNGQTENLEVSVNIPSREGLTIQSEVSILYQVMKKETPDLLRSVGLDYETTLILPVFRSAVADVTSRYYAKDMHSGSRAEIERGIQELMMKTLSLKGIQVDAVLLKSIVLPRNLTQAIEDKLEAEQRAQRMEFVLQQEKQEAERKRIQAQGVSDANKIISAGLSQEILQFKALEAWLELSKSPNAKVIISNGSVPMMMDPDGVSESPVGLPRGGLLTSGAAAKKD
;
A
#
# COMPACT_ATOMS: atom_id res chain seq x y z
N MET A 1 7.42 81.85 -75.05
CA MET A 1 6.55 80.67 -74.82
C MET A 1 7.12 79.66 -73.85
N LEU A 2 8.28 79.85 -73.25
CA LEU A 2 8.98 78.91 -72.37
C LEU A 2 8.65 78.97 -70.89
N SER A 3 8.15 80.09 -70.37
CA SER A 3 7.86 80.35 -68.96
C SER A 3 6.66 79.56 -68.38
N LYS A 4 5.60 79.29 -69.17
CA LYS A 4 4.42 78.56 -68.70
C LYS A 4 4.57 77.07 -68.55
N LYS A 5 5.58 76.47 -69.19
CA LYS A 5 5.87 75.00 -69.04
C LYS A 5 6.63 74.67 -67.74
N GLN A 6 7.53 75.53 -67.29
CA GLN A 6 8.27 75.33 -66.06
C GLN A 6 7.36 75.49 -64.81
N ALA A 7 6.44 76.42 -64.79
CA ALA A 7 5.49 76.56 -63.70
C ALA A 7 4.48 75.40 -63.52
N ARG A 8 4.20 74.66 -64.61
CA ARG A 8 3.33 73.49 -64.59
C ARG A 8 4.13 72.22 -64.08
N GLN A 9 5.41 72.14 -64.32
CA GLN A 9 6.24 71.07 -63.81
C GLN A 9 6.51 71.18 -62.31
N SER A 10 6.73 72.39 -61.78
CA SER A 10 6.96 72.56 -60.34
C SER A 10 5.70 72.19 -59.51
N LYS A 11 4.49 72.63 -60.01
CA LYS A 11 3.27 72.23 -59.34
C LYS A 11 2.93 70.73 -59.36
N ARG A 12 3.43 69.96 -60.34
CA ARG A 12 3.28 68.49 -60.35
C ARG A 12 4.23 67.81 -59.35
N PHE A 13 5.43 68.35 -59.17
CA PHE A 13 6.40 67.79 -58.22
C PHE A 13 5.98 68.04 -56.76
N ASP A 14 5.37 69.17 -56.45
CA ASP A 14 4.87 69.48 -55.11
C ASP A 14 3.64 68.67 -54.72
N HIS A 15 2.77 68.37 -55.70
CA HIS A 15 1.61 67.51 -55.44
C HIS A 15 1.97 66.06 -55.22
N GLN A 16 3.07 65.56 -55.83
CA GLN A 16 3.53 64.14 -55.72
C GLN A 16 4.31 63.97 -54.42
N LYS A 17 4.97 65.00 -53.89
CA LYS A 17 5.70 64.96 -52.59
C LYS A 17 4.75 64.99 -51.41
N ASN A 18 3.62 65.68 -51.54
CA ASN A 18 2.66 65.79 -50.43
C ASN A 18 1.76 64.55 -50.31
N SER A 19 1.52 63.80 -51.39
CA SER A 19 0.72 62.53 -51.33
C SER A 19 1.53 61.39 -50.72
N SER A 20 2.88 61.35 -50.87
CA SER A 20 3.73 60.32 -50.30
C SER A 20 3.98 60.45 -48.80
N THR A 21 3.99 61.69 -48.29
CA THR A 21 4.10 61.98 -46.86
C THR A 21 2.80 61.71 -46.10
N MET A 22 1.65 61.98 -46.69
CA MET A 22 0.34 61.74 -46.10
C MET A 22 0.01 60.23 -46.05
N SER A 23 0.45 59.44 -47.02
CA SER A 23 0.34 57.99 -47.02
C SER A 23 1.24 57.32 -45.95
N LYS A 24 2.43 57.82 -45.73
CA LYS A 24 3.35 57.33 -44.71
C LYS A 24 2.84 57.63 -43.27
N SER A 25 2.28 58.82 -43.04
CA SER A 25 1.72 59.19 -41.75
C SER A 25 0.46 58.41 -41.43
N LEU A 26 -0.33 58.07 -42.45
CA LEU A 26 -1.53 57.23 -42.28
C LEU A 26 -1.14 55.77 -41.94
N CYS A 27 -0.12 55.22 -42.61
CA CYS A 27 0.43 53.89 -42.37
C CYS A 27 1.02 53.77 -40.95
N THR A 28 1.79 54.78 -40.51
CA THR A 28 2.32 54.81 -39.12
C THR A 28 1.23 54.93 -38.08
N GLY A 29 0.14 55.67 -38.35
CA GLY A 29 -1.02 55.73 -37.47
C GLY A 29 -1.75 54.41 -37.35
N ILE A 30 -1.96 53.68 -38.47
CA ILE A 30 -2.61 52.38 -38.47
C ILE A 30 -1.73 51.33 -37.72
N VAL A 31 -0.44 51.33 -37.93
CA VAL A 31 0.50 50.42 -37.20
C VAL A 31 0.46 50.73 -35.69
N ALA A 32 0.43 51.97 -35.27
CA ALA A 32 0.32 52.36 -33.87
C ALA A 32 -1.03 51.95 -33.26
N ILE A 33 -2.14 52.06 -33.99
CA ILE A 33 -3.46 51.60 -33.52
C ILE A 33 -3.51 50.07 -33.42
N VAL A 34 -3.00 49.35 -34.41
CA VAL A 34 -2.93 47.88 -34.41
C VAL A 34 -2.03 47.39 -33.26
N SER A 35 -0.89 48.03 -33.02
CA SER A 35 0.00 47.74 -31.90
C SER A 35 -0.68 48.01 -30.54
N ALA A 36 -1.38 49.12 -30.40
CA ALA A 36 -2.15 49.44 -29.19
C ALA A 36 -3.31 48.45 -28.97
N ALA A 37 -4.01 48.08 -30.04
CA ALA A 37 -5.05 47.03 -29.96
C ALA A 37 -4.49 45.66 -29.57
N ALA A 38 -3.33 45.24 -30.12
CA ALA A 38 -2.68 43.99 -29.77
C ALA A 38 -2.26 43.96 -28.28
N LEU A 39 -1.81 45.05 -27.70
CA LEU A 39 -1.51 45.19 -26.28
C LEU A 39 -2.76 45.09 -25.39
N ILE A 40 -3.90 45.55 -25.85
CA ILE A 40 -5.19 45.47 -25.13
C ILE A 40 -5.71 44.02 -25.15
N PHE A 41 -5.59 43.32 -26.28
CA PHE A 41 -6.05 41.93 -26.42
C PHE A 41 -5.20 40.92 -25.61
N SER A 42 -3.91 41.18 -25.32
CA SER A 42 -3.09 40.35 -24.45
C SER A 42 -3.35 40.50 -22.94
N SER A 43 -4.33 41.32 -22.57
CA SER A 43 -4.68 41.68 -21.19
C SER A 43 -5.72 40.77 -20.53
N CYS A 44 -6.05 39.62 -21.12
CA CYS A 44 -7.02 38.68 -20.56
C CYS A 44 -6.34 37.44 -20.00
N THR A 45 -6.73 37.03 -18.79
CA THR A 45 -6.36 35.72 -18.23
C THR A 45 -7.58 34.84 -18.05
N VAL A 46 -7.40 33.53 -18.31
CA VAL A 46 -8.43 32.53 -18.08
C VAL A 46 -8.11 31.83 -16.76
N VAL A 47 -9.04 31.83 -15.83
CA VAL A 47 -9.02 31.04 -14.61
C VAL A 47 -9.78 29.76 -14.88
N ARG A 48 -9.10 28.60 -14.69
CA ARG A 48 -9.69 27.29 -14.93
C ARG A 48 -10.68 26.94 -13.82
N GLN A 49 -11.54 25.96 -14.09
CA GLN A 49 -12.41 25.41 -13.07
C GLN A 49 -11.56 24.69 -11.99
N GLY A 50 -11.83 25.01 -10.71
CA GLY A 50 -11.04 24.52 -9.58
C GLY A 50 -9.89 25.44 -9.16
N GLU A 51 -9.53 26.46 -9.95
CA GLU A 51 -8.53 27.46 -9.58
C GLU A 51 -9.22 28.73 -9.02
N PHE A 52 -8.53 29.37 -8.09
CA PHE A 52 -8.87 30.71 -7.60
C PHE A 52 -7.83 31.71 -8.09
N ALA A 53 -8.27 32.87 -8.45
CA ALA A 53 -7.37 33.94 -8.86
C ALA A 53 -7.48 35.14 -7.91
N VAL A 54 -6.34 35.60 -7.42
CA VAL A 54 -6.23 36.81 -6.60
C VAL A 54 -5.43 37.85 -7.38
N LYS A 55 -5.98 39.08 -7.47
CA LYS A 55 -5.26 40.20 -8.10
C LYS A 55 -4.27 40.83 -7.13
N ARG A 56 -3.05 41.02 -7.59
CA ARG A 56 -2.03 41.82 -6.89
C ARG A 56 -1.81 43.13 -7.64
N LYS A 57 -2.29 44.27 -7.08
CA LYS A 57 -2.10 45.61 -7.63
C LYS A 57 -0.95 46.30 -6.90
N PHE A 58 0.06 46.75 -7.62
CA PHE A 58 1.21 47.45 -7.05
C PHE A 58 1.81 46.76 -5.80
N GLY A 59 1.87 45.40 -5.83
CA GLY A 59 2.39 44.61 -4.72
C GLY A 59 1.39 44.28 -3.62
N LYS A 60 0.17 44.86 -3.59
CA LYS A 60 -0.88 44.58 -2.61
C LYS A 60 -1.87 43.56 -3.15
N TYR A 61 -2.19 42.53 -2.37
CA TYR A 61 -3.23 41.57 -2.69
C TYR A 61 -4.62 42.16 -2.47
N SER A 62 -5.52 41.93 -3.42
CA SER A 62 -6.95 42.30 -3.32
C SER A 62 -7.69 41.25 -2.49
N ASP A 63 -8.73 41.69 -1.74
CA ASP A 63 -9.60 40.79 -0.99
C ASP A 63 -10.57 40.00 -1.89
N GLU A 64 -10.71 40.45 -3.13
CA GLU A 64 -11.59 39.79 -4.10
C GLU A 64 -10.93 38.57 -4.70
N VAL A 65 -11.60 37.42 -4.53
CA VAL A 65 -11.21 36.13 -5.13
C VAL A 65 -12.06 35.86 -6.35
N TYR A 66 -11.40 35.71 -7.48
CA TYR A 66 -12.07 35.42 -8.76
C TYR A 66 -12.10 33.90 -8.97
N THR A 67 -13.30 33.40 -9.28
CA THR A 67 -13.51 32.02 -9.71
C THR A 67 -13.35 31.90 -11.23
N SER A 68 -13.51 30.67 -11.72
CA SER A 68 -13.42 30.32 -13.14
C SER A 68 -14.06 31.32 -14.09
N GLY A 69 -13.41 31.52 -15.21
CA GLY A 69 -13.89 32.39 -16.31
C GLY A 69 -12.82 33.30 -16.87
N LEU A 70 -13.20 34.05 -17.92
CA LEU A 70 -12.34 35.03 -18.55
C LEU A 70 -12.38 36.34 -17.76
N ARG A 71 -11.21 36.85 -17.38
CA ARG A 71 -11.07 38.11 -16.65
C ARG A 71 -10.05 39.01 -17.30
N GLY A 72 -10.49 40.24 -17.60
CA GLY A 72 -9.60 41.32 -18.05
C GLY A 72 -8.85 41.95 -16.89
N PHE A 73 -7.61 42.30 -17.12
CA PHE A 73 -6.77 43.03 -16.16
C PHE A 73 -5.78 43.95 -16.90
N ASN A 74 -5.28 44.95 -16.20
CA ASN A 74 -4.26 45.80 -16.77
C ASN A 74 -2.85 45.18 -16.48
N PRO A 75 -2.12 44.74 -17.51
CA PRO A 75 -0.84 44.01 -17.31
C PRO A 75 0.26 44.90 -16.71
N PHE A 76 0.15 46.24 -16.83
CA PHE A 76 1.16 47.16 -16.29
C PHE A 76 1.04 47.36 -14.77
N THR A 77 -0.16 47.20 -14.20
CA THR A 77 -0.42 47.53 -12.79
C THR A 77 -0.88 46.34 -11.96
N THR A 78 -1.30 45.24 -12.60
CA THR A 78 -1.94 44.13 -11.92
C THR A 78 -1.35 42.82 -12.37
N THR A 79 -0.92 42.02 -11.42
CA THR A 79 -0.53 40.61 -11.62
C THR A 79 -1.65 39.71 -11.09
N VAL A 80 -2.05 38.69 -11.83
CA VAL A 80 -3.04 37.70 -11.41
C VAL A 80 -2.29 36.45 -10.92
N ILE A 81 -2.49 36.13 -9.65
CA ILE A 81 -1.92 34.95 -9.03
C ILE A 81 -3.02 33.89 -8.98
N LYS A 82 -2.72 32.71 -9.48
CA LYS A 82 -3.63 31.56 -9.49
C LYS A 82 -3.22 30.60 -8.38
N VAL A 83 -4.19 30.14 -7.62
CA VAL A 83 -4.03 29.15 -6.56
C VAL A 83 -5.00 28.02 -6.86
N ASN A 84 -4.52 26.79 -6.76
CA ASN A 84 -5.38 25.63 -6.92
C ASN A 84 -6.28 25.50 -5.67
N GLY A 85 -7.57 25.37 -5.89
CA GLY A 85 -8.55 25.17 -4.83
C GLY A 85 -9.10 23.74 -4.78
N GLN A 86 -8.54 22.84 -5.59
CA GLN A 86 -8.82 21.42 -5.52
C GLN A 86 -7.95 20.76 -4.46
N THR A 87 -8.32 19.55 -4.04
CA THR A 87 -7.47 18.78 -3.14
C THR A 87 -6.14 18.45 -3.82
N GLU A 88 -5.07 18.90 -3.20
CA GLU A 88 -3.68 18.61 -3.60
C GLU A 88 -3.07 17.56 -2.69
N ASN A 89 -2.11 16.82 -3.23
CA ASN A 89 -1.37 15.80 -2.51
C ASN A 89 0.09 16.24 -2.34
N LEU A 90 0.50 16.43 -1.09
CA LEU A 90 1.88 16.70 -0.72
C LEU A 90 2.52 15.43 -0.14
N GLU A 91 3.44 14.84 -0.88
CA GLU A 91 4.20 13.68 -0.42
C GLU A 91 5.51 14.09 0.25
N VAL A 92 5.72 13.63 1.46
CA VAL A 92 6.88 14.00 2.26
C VAL A 92 7.48 12.77 2.94
N SER A 93 8.79 12.63 2.81
CA SER A 93 9.57 11.67 3.60
C SER A 93 10.05 12.34 4.88
N VAL A 94 9.69 11.80 6.02
CA VAL A 94 10.02 12.36 7.34
C VAL A 94 10.55 11.28 8.27
N ASN A 95 11.44 11.73 9.16
CA ASN A 95 11.90 10.93 10.28
C ASN A 95 10.98 11.19 11.49
N ILE A 96 10.28 10.16 11.93
CA ILE A 96 9.32 10.22 13.03
C ILE A 96 9.91 9.59 14.30
N PRO A 97 9.83 10.26 15.45
CA PRO A 97 10.26 9.68 16.71
C PRO A 97 9.19 8.71 17.25
N SER A 98 9.63 7.60 17.83
CA SER A 98 8.76 6.70 18.60
C SER A 98 8.88 6.99 20.10
N ARG A 99 7.94 6.45 20.90
CA ARG A 99 7.97 6.51 22.36
C ARG A 99 9.25 5.93 22.97
N GLU A 100 9.86 4.98 22.29
CA GLU A 100 11.10 4.31 22.70
C GLU A 100 12.36 5.12 22.36
N GLY A 101 12.21 6.29 21.76
CA GLY A 101 13.31 7.11 21.30
C GLY A 101 13.97 6.64 19.98
N LEU A 102 13.31 5.73 19.26
CA LEU A 102 13.76 5.28 17.94
C LEU A 102 13.30 6.27 16.87
N THR A 103 14.17 6.51 15.91
CA THR A 103 13.83 7.31 14.72
C THR A 103 13.45 6.38 13.58
N ILE A 104 12.24 6.54 13.07
CA ILE A 104 11.63 5.73 12.02
C ILE A 104 11.49 6.60 10.78
N GLN A 105 11.91 6.10 9.63
CA GLN A 105 11.66 6.78 8.36
C GLN A 105 10.27 6.40 7.84
N SER A 106 9.47 7.42 7.53
CA SER A 106 8.12 7.22 6.99
C SER A 106 7.87 8.15 5.81
N GLU A 107 7.14 7.65 4.84
CA GLU A 107 6.56 8.42 3.75
C GLU A 107 5.11 8.72 4.07
N VAL A 108 4.76 9.99 4.02
CA VAL A 108 3.42 10.47 4.35
C VAL A 108 2.87 11.29 3.20
N SER A 109 1.61 11.08 2.92
CA SER A 109 0.83 11.84 1.94
C SER A 109 -0.18 12.71 2.69
N ILE A 110 -0.12 14.00 2.45
CA ILE A 110 -1.02 15.00 3.03
C ILE A 110 -1.97 15.48 1.95
N LEU A 111 -3.25 15.20 2.10
CA LEU A 111 -4.30 15.71 1.22
C LEU A 111 -4.85 17.00 1.84
N TYR A 112 -4.73 18.10 1.11
CA TYR A 112 -5.18 19.40 1.59
C TYR A 112 -5.83 20.19 0.45
N GLN A 113 -6.63 21.17 0.82
CA GLN A 113 -7.22 22.17 -0.11
C GLN A 113 -7.16 23.56 0.49
N VAL A 114 -7.02 24.57 -0.37
CA VAL A 114 -7.02 25.98 0.03
C VAL A 114 -8.44 26.52 0.00
N MET A 115 -8.89 27.12 1.11
CA MET A 115 -10.22 27.71 1.20
C MET A 115 -10.29 29.01 0.41
N LYS A 116 -11.27 29.12 -0.49
CA LYS A 116 -11.47 30.28 -1.35
C LYS A 116 -11.49 31.61 -0.61
N LYS A 117 -12.23 31.70 0.51
CA LYS A 117 -12.41 32.93 1.27
C LYS A 117 -11.13 33.45 1.91
N GLU A 118 -10.30 32.53 2.37
CA GLU A 118 -9.08 32.80 3.14
C GLU A 118 -7.83 32.94 2.24
N THR A 119 -7.96 32.62 0.94
CA THR A 119 -6.82 32.66 -0.01
C THR A 119 -6.07 34.01 -0.01
N PRO A 120 -6.74 35.19 0.01
CA PRO A 120 -6.02 36.48 0.04
C PRO A 120 -5.18 36.65 1.32
N ASP A 121 -5.69 36.23 2.46
CA ASP A 121 -5.01 36.36 3.76
C ASP A 121 -3.87 35.35 3.89
N LEU A 122 -4.03 34.14 3.34
CA LEU A 122 -2.95 33.16 3.21
C LEU A 122 -1.79 33.74 2.40
N LEU A 123 -2.10 34.29 1.21
CA LEU A 123 -1.07 34.89 0.35
C LEU A 123 -0.38 36.12 0.96
N ARG A 124 -1.08 36.90 1.80
CA ARG A 124 -0.49 38.04 2.51
C ARG A 124 0.41 37.62 3.65
N SER A 125 0.01 36.60 4.39
CA SER A 125 0.71 36.19 5.60
C SER A 125 1.85 35.21 5.35
N VAL A 126 1.71 34.33 4.35
CA VAL A 126 2.67 33.24 4.09
C VAL A 126 3.31 33.35 2.70
N GLY A 127 2.54 33.79 1.70
CA GLY A 127 3.00 33.86 0.31
C GLY A 127 2.56 32.66 -0.53
N LEU A 128 3.27 32.46 -1.66
CA LEU A 128 2.97 31.36 -2.60
C LEU A 128 3.53 30.02 -2.12
N ASP A 129 4.63 30.03 -1.37
CA ASP A 129 5.30 28.82 -0.91
C ASP A 129 4.73 28.32 0.43
N TYR A 130 3.41 28.34 0.58
CA TYR A 130 2.71 27.94 1.82
C TYR A 130 2.92 26.45 2.15
N GLU A 131 3.21 25.61 1.17
CA GLU A 131 3.52 24.18 1.39
C GLU A 131 4.78 24.02 2.25
N THR A 132 5.88 24.65 1.83
CA THR A 132 7.18 24.53 2.49
C THR A 132 7.29 25.40 3.73
N THR A 133 6.63 26.56 3.72
CA THR A 133 6.75 27.55 4.80
C THR A 133 5.75 27.31 5.93
N LEU A 134 4.56 26.76 5.64
CA LEU A 134 3.52 26.59 6.63
C LEU A 134 3.11 25.13 6.82
N ILE A 135 2.70 24.41 5.75
CA ILE A 135 2.16 23.05 5.88
C ILE A 135 3.22 22.10 6.43
N LEU A 136 4.42 22.11 5.86
CA LEU A 136 5.48 21.17 6.21
C LEU A 136 6.00 21.32 7.65
N PRO A 137 6.26 22.53 8.20
CA PRO A 137 6.64 22.68 9.60
C PRO A 137 5.54 22.28 10.58
N VAL A 138 4.28 22.66 10.30
CA VAL A 138 3.13 22.26 11.13
C VAL A 138 2.95 20.74 11.12
N PHE A 139 3.07 20.13 9.96
CA PHE A 139 3.02 18.67 9.82
C PHE A 139 4.12 17.99 10.64
N ARG A 140 5.39 18.41 10.50
CA ARG A 140 6.51 17.84 11.27
C ARG A 140 6.29 17.93 12.78
N SER A 141 5.75 19.05 13.25
CA SER A 141 5.42 19.23 14.65
C SER A 141 4.29 18.31 15.10
N ALA A 142 3.19 18.23 14.32
CA ALA A 142 2.06 17.38 14.62
C ALA A 142 2.43 15.89 14.62
N VAL A 143 3.23 15.47 13.65
CA VAL A 143 3.74 14.10 13.57
C VAL A 143 4.55 13.77 14.82
N ALA A 144 5.53 14.58 15.17
CA ALA A 144 6.39 14.33 16.34
C ALA A 144 5.59 14.25 17.65
N ASP A 145 4.59 15.11 17.80
CA ASP A 145 3.72 15.17 18.97
C ASP A 145 2.85 13.90 19.11
N VAL A 146 2.27 13.43 18.03
CA VAL A 146 1.42 12.24 18.04
C VAL A 146 2.26 10.97 18.16
N THR A 147 3.29 10.81 17.32
CA THR A 147 4.04 9.56 17.23
C THR A 147 4.90 9.28 18.47
N SER A 148 5.34 10.31 19.20
CA SER A 148 6.06 10.15 20.46
C SER A 148 5.27 9.41 21.56
N ARG A 149 3.98 9.23 21.38
CA ARG A 149 3.10 8.49 22.31
C ARG A 149 2.98 7.00 22.00
N TYR A 150 3.36 6.59 20.78
CA TYR A 150 3.20 5.23 20.28
C TYR A 150 4.53 4.49 20.17
N TYR A 151 4.50 3.18 20.40
CA TYR A 151 5.65 2.31 20.15
C TYR A 151 5.84 2.09 18.65
N ALA A 152 7.08 1.90 18.24
CA ALA A 152 7.43 1.65 16.84
C ALA A 152 6.66 0.51 16.18
N LYS A 153 6.49 -0.59 16.91
CA LYS A 153 5.71 -1.76 16.46
C LYS A 153 4.22 -1.45 16.22
N ASP A 154 3.61 -0.62 17.11
CA ASP A 154 2.19 -0.30 17.05
C ASP A 154 1.88 0.63 15.88
N MET A 155 2.84 1.51 15.52
CA MET A 155 2.75 2.36 14.33
C MET A 155 2.69 1.53 13.04
N HIS A 156 3.38 0.38 13.03
CA HIS A 156 3.42 -0.49 11.84
C HIS A 156 2.15 -1.32 11.68
N SER A 157 1.52 -1.77 12.75
CA SER A 157 0.50 -2.83 12.70
C SER A 157 -0.92 -2.41 13.10
N GLY A 158 -1.11 -1.74 14.22
CA GLY A 158 -2.45 -1.62 14.80
C GLY A 158 -3.00 -0.20 14.93
N SER A 159 -2.15 0.75 15.30
CA SER A 159 -2.58 2.11 15.66
C SER A 159 -2.48 3.13 14.54
N ARG A 160 -2.25 2.68 13.30
CA ARG A 160 -2.00 3.56 12.15
C ARG A 160 -3.14 4.56 11.91
N ALA A 161 -4.38 4.09 11.87
CA ALA A 161 -5.55 4.94 11.64
C ALA A 161 -5.77 5.96 12.76
N GLU A 162 -5.41 5.60 13.99
CA GLU A 162 -5.49 6.50 15.14
C GLU A 162 -4.43 7.60 15.07
N ILE A 163 -3.21 7.23 14.68
CA ILE A 163 -2.10 8.17 14.46
C ILE A 163 -2.44 9.14 13.32
N GLU A 164 -2.91 8.64 12.18
CA GLU A 164 -3.32 9.46 11.03
C GLU A 164 -4.38 10.48 11.43
N ARG A 165 -5.40 10.06 12.18
CA ARG A 165 -6.45 10.94 12.71
C ARG A 165 -5.91 11.97 13.68
N GLY A 166 -5.05 11.56 14.62
CA GLY A 166 -4.46 12.49 15.60
C GLY A 166 -3.59 13.56 14.94
N ILE A 167 -2.81 13.20 13.91
CA ILE A 167 -2.02 14.16 13.13
C ILE A 167 -2.95 15.12 12.37
N GLN A 168 -3.98 14.59 11.71
CA GLN A 168 -4.95 15.39 10.98
C GLN A 168 -5.63 16.42 11.89
N GLU A 169 -6.08 16.04 13.08
CA GLU A 169 -6.73 16.93 14.04
C GLU A 169 -5.82 18.08 14.49
N LEU A 170 -4.55 17.77 14.81
CA LEU A 170 -3.59 18.80 15.20
C LEU A 170 -3.26 19.74 14.06
N MET A 171 -3.10 19.23 12.84
CA MET A 171 -2.89 20.05 11.64
C MET A 171 -4.10 20.94 11.36
N MET A 172 -5.31 20.39 11.39
CA MET A 172 -6.54 21.14 11.16
C MET A 172 -6.68 22.30 12.14
N LYS A 173 -6.39 22.08 13.42
CA LYS A 173 -6.47 23.13 14.46
C LYS A 173 -5.60 24.34 14.14
N THR A 174 -4.45 24.13 13.49
CA THR A 174 -3.50 25.21 13.18
C THR A 174 -3.72 25.78 11.77
N LEU A 175 -3.92 24.93 10.77
CA LEU A 175 -3.98 25.30 9.38
C LEU A 175 -5.34 25.89 8.96
N SER A 176 -6.43 25.48 9.60
CA SER A 176 -7.76 26.07 9.32
C SER A 176 -7.82 27.57 9.59
N LEU A 177 -7.09 28.04 10.62
CA LEU A 177 -6.98 29.48 10.93
C LEU A 177 -6.23 30.27 9.84
N LYS A 178 -5.51 29.58 8.95
CA LYS A 178 -4.76 30.16 7.83
C LYS A 178 -5.42 29.91 6.48
N GLY A 179 -6.61 29.31 6.48
CA GLY A 179 -7.36 29.07 5.25
C GLY A 179 -6.95 27.81 4.50
N ILE A 180 -6.29 26.86 5.16
CA ILE A 180 -5.95 25.56 4.60
C ILE A 180 -6.76 24.49 5.34
N GLN A 181 -7.51 23.70 4.61
CA GLN A 181 -8.23 22.55 5.11
C GLN A 181 -7.44 21.28 4.81
N VAL A 182 -7.23 20.43 5.81
CA VAL A 182 -6.58 19.13 5.66
C VAL A 182 -7.67 18.07 5.55
N ASP A 183 -7.78 17.45 4.39
CA ASP A 183 -8.80 16.42 4.13
C ASP A 183 -8.39 15.08 4.74
N ALA A 184 -7.12 14.68 4.56
CA ALA A 184 -6.58 13.46 5.14
C ALA A 184 -5.05 13.52 5.29
N VAL A 185 -4.55 12.74 6.23
CA VAL A 185 -3.12 12.43 6.37
C VAL A 185 -2.97 10.93 6.29
N LEU A 186 -2.16 10.45 5.36
CA LEU A 186 -1.99 9.02 5.08
C LEU A 186 -0.53 8.64 5.26
N LEU A 187 -0.27 7.72 6.18
CA LEU A 187 1.04 7.11 6.34
C LEU A 187 1.23 6.04 5.24
N LYS A 188 2.13 6.23 4.28
CA LYS A 188 2.32 5.28 3.19
C LYS A 188 3.21 4.11 3.60
N SER A 189 4.42 4.41 4.00
CA SER A 189 5.43 3.42 4.31
C SER A 189 6.08 3.77 5.65
N ILE A 190 6.37 2.75 6.45
CA ILE A 190 7.06 2.87 7.72
C ILE A 190 8.23 1.91 7.66
N VAL A 191 9.45 2.46 7.59
CA VAL A 191 10.68 1.68 7.52
C VAL A 191 11.30 1.63 8.92
N LEU A 192 11.23 0.47 9.55
CA LEU A 192 11.82 0.22 10.85
C LEU A 192 13.33 -0.02 10.74
N PRO A 193 14.13 0.33 11.75
CA PRO A 193 15.54 -0.05 11.83
C PRO A 193 15.71 -1.58 11.76
N ARG A 194 16.72 -2.07 11.04
CA ARG A 194 16.93 -3.51 10.79
C ARG A 194 16.97 -4.35 12.06
N ASN A 195 17.64 -3.87 13.11
CA ASN A 195 17.74 -4.60 14.38
C ASN A 195 16.37 -4.79 15.05
N LEU A 196 15.47 -3.81 14.94
CA LEU A 196 14.13 -3.91 15.48
C LEU A 196 13.26 -4.82 14.63
N THR A 197 13.35 -4.74 13.31
CA THR A 197 12.65 -5.63 12.38
C THR A 197 13.00 -7.08 12.71
N GLN A 198 14.28 -7.39 12.84
CA GLN A 198 14.75 -8.73 13.15
C GLN A 198 14.23 -9.23 14.51
N ALA A 199 14.27 -8.39 15.55
CA ALA A 199 13.76 -8.76 16.86
C ALA A 199 12.23 -9.02 16.85
N ILE A 200 11.48 -8.29 16.04
CA ILE A 200 10.03 -8.51 15.85
C ILE A 200 9.79 -9.80 15.08
N GLU A 201 10.55 -10.07 14.02
CA GLU A 201 10.47 -11.30 13.23
C GLU A 201 10.80 -12.53 14.10
N ASP A 202 11.91 -12.50 14.83
CA ASP A 202 12.31 -13.59 15.74
C ASP A 202 11.25 -13.87 16.80
N LYS A 203 10.67 -12.81 17.38
CA LYS A 203 9.58 -12.96 18.35
C LYS A 203 8.33 -13.56 17.72
N LEU A 204 7.93 -13.07 16.54
CA LEU A 204 6.77 -13.59 15.82
C LEU A 204 6.96 -15.05 15.43
N GLU A 205 8.17 -15.41 14.99
CA GLU A 205 8.52 -16.80 14.67
C GLU A 205 8.42 -17.70 15.92
N ALA A 206 8.92 -17.23 17.08
CA ALA A 206 8.81 -17.96 18.33
C ALA A 206 7.34 -18.13 18.77
N GLU A 207 6.54 -17.10 18.65
CA GLU A 207 5.09 -17.17 18.94
C GLU A 207 4.38 -18.14 17.99
N GLN A 208 4.68 -18.11 16.71
CA GLN A 208 4.12 -19.04 15.71
C GLN A 208 4.54 -20.49 15.96
N ARG A 209 5.80 -20.70 16.37
CA ARG A 209 6.28 -22.03 16.77
C ARG A 209 5.54 -22.54 18.01
N ALA A 210 5.34 -21.68 19.01
CA ALA A 210 4.61 -22.06 20.24
C ALA A 210 3.15 -22.43 19.92
N GLN A 211 2.47 -21.62 19.11
CA GLN A 211 1.10 -21.91 18.67
C GLN A 211 1.02 -23.22 17.87
N ARG A 212 1.95 -23.44 16.95
CA ARG A 212 2.03 -24.70 16.18
C ARG A 212 2.23 -25.91 17.11
N MET A 213 3.11 -25.77 18.09
CA MET A 213 3.35 -26.86 19.08
C MET A 213 2.10 -27.15 19.91
N GLU A 214 1.34 -26.11 20.29
CA GLU A 214 0.06 -26.28 21.00
C GLU A 214 -0.95 -27.07 20.16
N PHE A 215 -1.09 -26.75 18.87
CA PHE A 215 -1.94 -27.51 17.94
C PHE A 215 -1.49 -28.96 17.80
N VAL A 216 -0.18 -29.21 17.67
CA VAL A 216 0.37 -30.57 17.59
C VAL A 216 0.06 -31.35 18.87
N LEU A 217 0.28 -30.74 20.03
CA LEU A 217 -0.05 -31.39 21.31
C LEU A 217 -1.53 -31.70 21.45
N GLN A 218 -2.39 -30.80 20.97
CA GLN A 218 -3.84 -31.03 20.95
C GLN A 218 -4.21 -32.19 20.00
N GLN A 219 -3.60 -32.22 18.82
CA GLN A 219 -3.81 -33.29 17.85
C GLN A 219 -3.35 -34.65 18.40
N GLU A 220 -2.16 -34.72 19.00
CA GLU A 220 -1.62 -35.93 19.62
C GLU A 220 -2.52 -36.43 20.80
N LYS A 221 -3.04 -35.52 21.61
CA LYS A 221 -3.99 -35.87 22.67
C LYS A 221 -5.28 -36.46 22.08
N GLN A 222 -5.81 -35.88 21.03
CA GLN A 222 -7.02 -36.38 20.36
C GLN A 222 -6.76 -37.74 19.70
N GLU A 223 -5.57 -37.93 19.10
CA GLU A 223 -5.21 -39.20 18.50
C GLU A 223 -4.99 -40.30 19.56
N ALA A 224 -4.36 -39.98 20.67
CA ALA A 224 -4.22 -40.89 21.80
C ALA A 224 -5.58 -41.30 22.37
N GLU A 225 -6.50 -40.37 22.54
CA GLU A 225 -7.86 -40.64 23.00
C GLU A 225 -8.63 -41.50 21.99
N ARG A 226 -8.50 -41.18 20.70
CA ARG A 226 -9.12 -42.01 19.62
C ARG A 226 -8.58 -43.44 19.66
N LYS A 227 -7.26 -43.62 19.79
CA LYS A 227 -6.62 -44.94 19.91
C LYS A 227 -7.08 -45.68 21.18
N ARG A 228 -7.27 -44.95 22.29
CA ARG A 228 -7.78 -45.52 23.53
C ARG A 228 -9.20 -46.03 23.39
N ILE A 229 -10.11 -45.19 22.80
CA ILE A 229 -11.49 -45.53 22.55
C ILE A 229 -11.57 -46.72 21.57
N GLN A 230 -10.76 -46.74 20.52
CA GLN A 230 -10.69 -47.85 19.58
C GLN A 230 -10.24 -49.16 20.25
N ALA A 231 -9.18 -49.10 21.06
CA ALA A 231 -8.71 -50.27 21.82
C ALA A 231 -9.77 -50.79 22.82
N GLN A 232 -10.45 -49.86 23.50
CA GLN A 232 -11.56 -50.20 24.38
C GLN A 232 -12.72 -50.87 23.60
N GLY A 233 -13.07 -50.31 22.45
CA GLY A 233 -14.10 -50.90 21.58
C GLY A 233 -13.76 -52.34 21.08
N VAL A 234 -12.50 -52.54 20.69
CA VAL A 234 -12.00 -53.85 20.32
C VAL A 234 -12.02 -54.82 21.53
N SER A 235 -11.60 -54.37 22.71
CA SER A 235 -11.67 -55.16 23.94
C SER A 235 -13.11 -55.58 24.30
N ASP A 236 -14.02 -54.63 24.22
CA ASP A 236 -15.44 -54.88 24.54
C ASP A 236 -16.10 -55.79 23.48
N ALA A 237 -15.80 -55.58 22.19
CA ALA A 237 -16.22 -56.50 21.12
C ALA A 237 -15.72 -57.91 21.34
N ASN A 238 -14.41 -58.05 21.69
CA ASN A 238 -13.83 -59.37 21.98
C ASN A 238 -14.45 -60.04 23.21
N LYS A 239 -14.80 -59.27 24.27
CA LYS A 239 -15.54 -59.82 25.43
C LYS A 239 -16.92 -60.34 25.04
N ILE A 240 -17.66 -59.60 24.22
CA ILE A 240 -18.99 -59.98 23.74
C ILE A 240 -18.89 -61.27 22.89
N ILE A 241 -17.93 -61.29 21.98
CA ILE A 241 -17.68 -62.47 21.13
C ILE A 241 -17.29 -63.67 22.00
N SER A 242 -16.36 -63.51 22.94
CA SER A 242 -15.91 -64.64 23.80
C SER A 242 -17.04 -65.16 24.73
N ALA A 243 -17.92 -64.25 25.20
CA ALA A 243 -19.08 -64.67 26.01
C ALA A 243 -20.15 -65.44 25.21
N GLY A 244 -20.22 -65.19 23.88
CA GLY A 244 -21.13 -65.87 22.96
C GLY A 244 -20.57 -67.11 22.25
N LEU A 245 -19.24 -67.37 22.37
CA LEU A 245 -18.56 -68.47 21.70
C LEU A 245 -18.63 -69.74 22.56
N SER A 246 -19.62 -70.58 22.35
CA SER A 246 -19.54 -71.99 22.80
C SER A 246 -18.63 -72.80 21.87
N GLN A 247 -18.14 -73.92 22.36
CA GLN A 247 -17.25 -74.78 21.58
C GLN A 247 -17.93 -75.32 20.28
N GLU A 248 -19.23 -75.44 20.33
CA GLU A 248 -20.07 -75.85 19.17
C GLU A 248 -20.13 -74.76 18.08
N ILE A 249 -20.21 -73.49 18.48
CA ILE A 249 -20.17 -72.34 17.54
C ILE A 249 -18.80 -72.22 16.89
N LEU A 250 -17.69 -72.45 17.61
CA LEU A 250 -16.37 -72.47 17.05
C LEU A 250 -16.19 -73.58 16.02
N GLN A 251 -16.71 -74.77 16.28
CA GLN A 251 -16.69 -75.88 15.34
C GLN A 251 -17.54 -75.56 14.08
N PHE A 252 -18.71 -74.97 14.26
CA PHE A 252 -19.57 -74.56 13.14
C PHE A 252 -18.86 -73.48 12.26
N LYS A 253 -18.26 -72.46 12.86
CA LYS A 253 -17.52 -71.44 12.14
C LYS A 253 -16.29 -71.99 11.43
N ALA A 254 -15.59 -72.97 12.03
CA ALA A 254 -14.48 -73.66 11.38
C ALA A 254 -14.98 -74.46 10.12
N LEU A 255 -16.09 -75.14 10.22
CA LEU A 255 -16.70 -75.82 9.07
C LEU A 255 -17.17 -74.86 7.96
N GLU A 256 -17.73 -73.74 8.33
CA GLU A 256 -18.13 -72.68 7.38
C GLU A 256 -16.91 -72.13 6.64
N ALA A 257 -15.81 -71.81 7.34
CA ALA A 257 -14.57 -71.36 6.74
C ALA A 257 -13.93 -72.43 5.82
N TRP A 258 -14.00 -73.70 6.19
CA TRP A 258 -13.56 -74.83 5.33
C TRP A 258 -14.40 -74.95 4.06
N LEU A 259 -15.69 -74.74 4.16
CA LEU A 259 -16.62 -74.77 3.01
C LEU A 259 -16.35 -73.63 2.04
N GLU A 260 -16.00 -72.44 2.57
CA GLU A 260 -15.66 -71.24 1.78
C GLU A 260 -14.30 -71.39 1.10
N LEU A 261 -13.30 -71.94 1.79
CA LEU A 261 -12.01 -72.29 1.22
C LEU A 261 -12.15 -73.33 0.08
N SER A 262 -13.01 -74.31 0.23
CA SER A 262 -13.23 -75.34 -0.80
C SER A 262 -13.84 -74.80 -2.09
N LYS A 263 -14.50 -73.65 -2.05
CA LYS A 263 -15.08 -72.95 -3.22
C LYS A 263 -14.06 -72.04 -3.93
N SER A 264 -12.90 -71.81 -3.34
CA SER A 264 -11.88 -70.93 -3.93
C SER A 264 -11.20 -71.64 -5.08
N PRO A 265 -11.10 -71.05 -6.28
CA PRO A 265 -10.40 -71.63 -7.44
C PRO A 265 -8.89 -71.74 -7.25
N ASN A 266 -8.32 -71.07 -6.24
CA ASN A 266 -6.89 -71.12 -5.86
C ASN A 266 -6.71 -71.92 -4.55
N ALA A 267 -7.15 -73.12 -4.50
CA ALA A 267 -7.05 -73.99 -3.32
C ALA A 267 -5.58 -74.26 -2.97
N LYS A 268 -5.05 -73.55 -1.99
CA LYS A 268 -3.81 -73.89 -1.32
C LYS A 268 -4.14 -74.96 -0.28
N VAL A 269 -3.39 -76.06 -0.29
CA VAL A 269 -3.59 -77.13 0.70
C VAL A 269 -3.12 -76.66 2.07
N ILE A 270 -4.07 -76.51 3.00
CA ILE A 270 -3.75 -76.14 4.39
C ILE A 270 -3.73 -77.44 5.20
N ILE A 271 -2.54 -77.81 5.68
CA ILE A 271 -2.42 -78.92 6.61
C ILE A 271 -2.33 -78.29 8.02
N SER A 272 -3.31 -78.57 8.86
CA SER A 272 -3.33 -78.08 10.24
C SER A 272 -3.54 -79.27 11.18
N ASN A 273 -2.67 -79.40 12.16
CA ASN A 273 -2.83 -80.38 13.25
C ASN A 273 -3.55 -79.79 14.48
N GLY A 274 -4.35 -78.76 14.24
CA GLY A 274 -5.27 -78.23 15.25
C GLY A 274 -4.80 -77.02 16.07
N SER A 275 -3.55 -76.54 15.93
CA SER A 275 -3.06 -75.44 16.75
C SER A 275 -2.76 -74.14 15.97
N VAL A 276 -2.33 -74.20 14.72
CA VAL A 276 -2.15 -73.00 13.87
C VAL A 276 -2.28 -73.38 12.38
N PRO A 277 -3.01 -72.68 11.55
CA PRO A 277 -3.04 -72.90 10.10
C PRO A 277 -1.73 -72.47 9.48
N MET A 278 -0.97 -73.39 8.85
CA MET A 278 0.20 -73.09 8.05
C MET A 278 -0.15 -73.09 6.58
N MET A 279 0.10 -72.01 5.89
CA MET A 279 -0.02 -71.92 4.43
C MET A 279 1.25 -72.45 3.78
N MET A 280 1.20 -73.52 3.02
CA MET A 280 2.25 -74.00 2.13
C MET A 280 1.95 -73.57 0.69
N ASP A 281 2.86 -72.90 0.05
CA ASP A 281 2.84 -72.65 -1.39
C ASP A 281 3.28 -73.95 -2.11
N PRO A 282 2.54 -74.41 -3.12
CA PRO A 282 2.87 -75.65 -3.82
C PRO A 282 4.14 -75.55 -4.70
N ASP A 283 4.67 -74.40 -4.96
CA ASP A 283 5.82 -74.14 -5.82
C ASP A 283 7.16 -74.08 -5.07
N GLY A 284 7.26 -74.70 -3.92
CA GLY A 284 8.48 -75.20 -3.26
C GLY A 284 9.74 -74.33 -3.36
N VAL A 285 9.70 -73.04 -3.00
CA VAL A 285 10.88 -72.25 -2.72
C VAL A 285 10.89 -71.90 -1.24
N SER A 286 11.73 -72.63 -0.49
CA SER A 286 11.99 -72.34 0.90
C SER A 286 12.75 -71.03 1.01
N GLU A 287 12.09 -69.92 1.26
CA GLU A 287 12.75 -68.78 1.83
C GLU A 287 12.81 -68.91 3.35
N SER A 288 13.99 -68.98 3.84
CA SER A 288 14.38 -69.03 5.25
C SER A 288 13.73 -67.85 6.03
N PRO A 289 13.35 -68.02 7.28
CA PRO A 289 12.78 -66.94 8.08
C PRO A 289 13.77 -65.81 8.21
N VAL A 290 13.38 -64.62 7.76
CA VAL A 290 14.10 -63.37 7.92
C VAL A 290 14.33 -63.18 9.42
N GLY A 291 15.60 -63.24 9.81
CA GLY A 291 16.04 -63.03 11.17
C GLY A 291 15.74 -61.62 11.64
N LEU A 292 15.20 -61.51 12.82
CA LEU A 292 15.06 -60.27 13.58
C LEU A 292 16.42 -59.54 13.65
N PRO A 293 16.54 -58.23 13.40
CA PRO A 293 17.77 -57.52 13.61
C PRO A 293 18.11 -57.49 15.10
N ARG A 294 19.17 -58.14 15.45
CA ARG A 294 19.82 -58.03 16.77
C ARG A 294 20.32 -56.59 16.91
N GLY A 295 19.94 -55.94 17.99
CA GLY A 295 20.41 -54.64 18.38
C GLY A 295 21.94 -54.58 18.42
N GLY A 296 22.52 -53.74 17.54
CA GLY A 296 23.91 -53.35 17.57
C GLY A 296 24.10 -52.21 18.54
N LEU A 297 24.91 -52.44 19.56
CA LEU A 297 25.44 -51.45 20.47
C LEU A 297 26.19 -50.37 19.69
N LEU A 298 25.87 -49.12 20.02
CA LEU A 298 26.66 -47.95 19.65
C LEU A 298 28.04 -48.02 20.33
N THR A 299 29.09 -48.13 19.55
CA THR A 299 30.42 -47.77 19.99
C THR A 299 30.82 -46.44 19.37
N SER A 300 31.15 -45.52 20.25
CA SER A 300 31.76 -44.25 20.01
C SER A 300 33.02 -44.34 19.14
N GLY A 301 33.18 -43.36 18.24
CA GLY A 301 34.41 -43.15 17.52
C GLY A 301 34.52 -41.72 17.05
N ALA A 302 35.18 -40.92 17.86
CA ALA A 302 35.63 -39.58 17.50
C ALA A 302 36.72 -39.66 16.42
N ALA A 303 36.68 -38.78 15.42
CA ALA A 303 37.89 -38.21 14.85
C ALA A 303 37.55 -36.97 13.96
N ALA A 304 38.24 -35.95 14.31
CA ALA A 304 38.41 -34.68 13.65
C ALA A 304 39.06 -34.77 12.26
N LYS A 305 38.74 -33.79 11.37
CA LYS A 305 39.70 -32.94 10.65
C LYS A 305 38.92 -32.10 9.60
N LYS A 306 39.02 -30.77 9.76
CA LYS A 306 39.77 -29.85 8.89
C LYS A 306 39.57 -30.04 7.37
N ASP A 307 38.87 -29.13 6.74
CA ASP A 307 39.45 -27.94 6.07
C ASP A 307 38.35 -26.88 5.91
#